data_511302ac667ab9315d64545f387eef03
#
_entry.id   511302ac667ab9315d64545f387eef03
#
_cell.length_a   1.000
_cell.length_b   1.000
_cell.length_c   1.000
_cell.angle_alpha   90.00
_cell.angle_beta   90.00
_cell.angle_gamma   90.00
#
_symmetry.space_group_name_H-M   'P 1'
#
loop_
_entity.id
_entity.type
_entity.pdbx_description
1 polymer ?
#
loop_
_entity_poly.entity_id
_entity_poly.type
_entity_poly.pdbx_seq_one_letter_code
_entity_poly.pdbx_strand_id
1 'polypeptide(L)'
;MPADGFYENGQQIQQLETPLFWLAGLWDRWIGADGSEVETCCVITTRPNALITPLHDRMPVIIPAGLEEVWLEPGDGHHRRALEPMLEPWSSHGWQCRRGGQLNLF
;
A
#
# COMPACT_ATOMS: atom_id res chain seq x y z
N MET A 1 5.48 0.97 -4.57
CA MET A 1 6.41 0.90 -3.42
C MET A 1 6.55 -0.53 -2.94
N PRO A 2 7.72 -1.11 -3.09
CA PRO A 2 7.94 -2.45 -2.56
C PRO A 2 7.96 -2.42 -1.04
N ALA A 3 7.44 -3.46 -0.42
CA ALA A 3 7.41 -3.58 1.03
C ALA A 3 7.43 -5.05 1.44
N ASP A 4 7.95 -5.33 2.62
CA ASP A 4 7.92 -6.66 3.21
C ASP A 4 7.02 -6.70 4.45
N GLY A 5 6.37 -5.62 4.75
CA GLY A 5 5.43 -5.50 5.84
C GLY A 5 5.05 -4.04 6.04
N PHE A 6 4.07 -3.81 6.89
CA PHE A 6 3.72 -2.46 7.32
C PHE A 6 3.21 -2.51 8.76
N TYR A 7 3.15 -1.36 9.39
CA TYR A 7 2.72 -1.27 10.78
C TYR A 7 1.40 -0.52 10.89
N GLU A 8 0.49 -1.07 11.69
CA GLU A 8 -0.74 -0.41 12.04
C GLU A 8 -0.95 -0.55 13.54
N ASN A 9 -1.07 0.57 14.22
CA ASN A 9 -1.31 0.58 15.66
C ASN A 9 -0.33 -0.31 16.44
N GLY A 10 0.96 -0.25 16.08
CA GLY A 10 2.00 -1.03 16.75
C GLY A 10 2.07 -2.49 16.34
N GLN A 11 1.21 -2.93 15.43
CA GLN A 11 1.21 -4.30 14.96
C GLN A 11 1.89 -4.38 13.60
N GLN A 12 2.68 -5.41 13.39
CA GLN A 12 3.33 -5.66 12.12
C GLN A 12 2.46 -6.57 11.26
N ILE A 13 2.19 -6.13 10.05
CA ILE A 13 1.36 -6.85 9.09
C ILE A 13 2.27 -7.39 8.01
N GLN A 14 2.23 -8.69 7.78
CA GLN A 14 3.10 -9.36 6.82
C GLN A 14 2.34 -10.41 6.04
N GLN A 15 2.76 -10.62 4.79
CA GLN A 15 2.26 -11.68 3.95
C GLN A 15 3.03 -12.97 4.28
N LEU A 16 2.33 -14.09 4.41
CA LEU A 16 2.94 -15.32 4.87
C LEU A 16 3.81 -16.02 3.83
N GLU A 17 3.29 -16.14 2.61
CA GLU A 17 3.99 -16.92 1.58
C GLU A 17 4.98 -16.13 0.77
N THR A 18 4.67 -14.89 0.49
CA THR A 18 5.49 -14.03 -0.34
C THR A 18 5.93 -12.84 0.49
N PRO A 19 7.20 -12.76 0.86
CA PRO A 19 7.64 -11.69 1.77
C PRO A 19 7.53 -10.30 1.18
N LEU A 20 7.64 -10.16 -0.14
CA LEU A 20 7.56 -8.85 -0.78
C LEU A 20 6.22 -8.64 -1.47
N PHE A 21 5.71 -7.45 -1.35
CA PHE A 21 4.50 -7.03 -2.06
C PHE A 21 4.63 -5.56 -2.43
N TRP A 22 3.67 -5.05 -3.22
CA TRP A 22 3.74 -3.69 -3.71
C TRP A 22 2.58 -2.88 -3.15
N LEU A 23 2.92 -1.80 -2.46
CA LEU A 23 1.94 -0.81 -2.04
C LEU A 23 1.63 0.09 -3.24
N ALA A 24 0.36 0.41 -3.42
CA ALA A 24 -0.07 1.33 -4.46
C ALA A 24 0.33 2.74 -4.06
N GLY A 25 1.23 3.32 -4.80
CA GLY A 25 1.73 4.65 -4.51
C GLY A 25 1.49 5.60 -5.67
N LEU A 26 1.46 6.87 -5.35
CA LEU A 26 1.46 7.96 -6.32
C LEU A 26 2.62 8.87 -5.99
N TRP A 27 3.19 9.49 -7.01
CA TRP A 27 4.22 10.49 -6.82
C TRP A 27 3.92 11.70 -7.68
N ASP A 28 4.44 12.83 -7.28
CA ASP A 28 4.26 14.07 -8.02
C ASP A 28 5.51 14.93 -7.85
N ARG A 29 5.72 15.81 -8.81
CA ARG A 29 6.79 16.80 -8.77
C ARG A 29 6.16 18.17 -8.76
N TRP A 30 6.52 18.95 -7.75
CA TRP A 30 6.09 20.34 -7.66
C TRP A 30 7.28 21.24 -7.92
N ILE A 31 7.06 22.27 -8.77
CA ILE A 31 8.08 23.27 -9.08
C ILE A 31 7.62 24.58 -8.51
N GLY A 32 8.42 25.12 -7.59
CA GLY A 32 8.12 26.40 -6.96
C GLY A 32 8.41 27.58 -7.89
N ALA A 33 7.90 28.74 -7.52
CA ALA A 33 8.11 29.96 -8.27
C ALA A 33 9.58 30.36 -8.33
N ASP A 34 10.39 29.92 -7.36
CA ASP A 34 11.81 30.19 -7.30
C ASP A 34 12.64 29.15 -8.07
N GLY A 35 11.99 28.23 -8.77
CA GLY A 35 12.66 27.18 -9.52
C GLY A 35 13.00 25.94 -8.71
N SER A 36 12.70 25.91 -7.43
CA SER A 36 12.94 24.71 -6.62
C SER A 36 11.97 23.59 -7.01
N GLU A 37 12.47 22.34 -6.89
CA GLU A 37 11.66 21.16 -7.18
C GLU A 37 11.45 20.36 -5.91
N VAL A 38 10.23 19.89 -5.69
CA VAL A 38 9.90 18.98 -4.60
C VAL A 38 9.21 17.76 -5.19
N GLU A 39 9.78 16.59 -4.95
CA GLU A 39 9.15 15.34 -5.30
C GLU A 39 8.46 14.78 -4.08
N THR A 40 7.21 14.40 -4.22
CA THR A 40 6.40 13.85 -3.13
C THR A 40 5.83 12.52 -3.54
N CYS A 41 5.56 11.68 -2.55
CA CYS A 41 4.87 10.42 -2.79
C CYS A 41 3.89 10.15 -1.65
N CYS A 42 2.89 9.35 -1.95
CA CYS A 42 1.93 8.90 -0.94
C CYS A 42 1.48 7.48 -1.24
N VAL A 43 0.99 6.80 -0.22
CA VAL A 43 0.37 5.50 -0.36
C VAL A 43 -1.14 5.68 -0.39
N ILE A 44 -1.79 5.04 -1.37
CA ILE A 44 -3.24 5.07 -1.46
C ILE A 44 -3.80 4.13 -0.41
N THR A 45 -4.85 4.55 0.28
CA THR A 45 -5.51 3.74 1.29
C THR A 45 -6.95 3.42 0.89
N THR A 46 -7.48 2.37 1.49
CA THR A 46 -8.86 1.94 1.28
C THR A 46 -9.46 1.52 2.63
N ARG A 47 -10.70 1.06 2.62
CA ARG A 47 -11.33 0.55 3.83
C ARG A 47 -10.65 -0.74 4.29
N PRO A 48 -10.65 -1.03 5.59
CA PRO A 48 -9.90 -2.18 6.11
C PRO A 48 -10.59 -3.51 5.81
N ASN A 49 -9.78 -4.56 5.68
CA ASN A 49 -10.27 -5.93 5.64
C ASN A 49 -10.45 -6.45 7.08
N ALA A 50 -10.82 -7.73 7.22
CA ALA A 50 -11.09 -8.34 8.52
C ALA A 50 -9.86 -8.32 9.45
N LEU A 51 -8.66 -8.42 8.90
CA LEU A 51 -7.43 -8.42 9.70
C LEU A 51 -7.14 -7.03 10.27
N ILE A 52 -7.38 -6.00 9.50
CA ILE A 52 -7.01 -4.62 9.85
C ILE A 52 -8.12 -3.88 10.62
N THR A 53 -9.37 -4.28 10.42
CA THR A 53 -10.50 -3.60 11.07
C THR A 53 -10.31 -3.36 12.56
N PRO A 54 -9.80 -4.33 13.36
CA PRO A 54 -9.59 -4.05 14.79
C PRO A 54 -8.49 -3.05 15.09
N LEU A 55 -7.63 -2.75 14.11
CA LEU A 55 -6.44 -1.93 14.31
C LEU A 55 -6.60 -0.51 13.80
N HIS A 56 -7.29 -0.33 12.69
CA HIS A 56 -7.40 0.97 12.04
C HIS A 56 -8.58 0.97 11.07
N ASP A 57 -9.07 2.17 10.74
CA ASP A 57 -10.19 2.34 9.83
C ASP A 57 -9.77 2.47 8.35
N ARG A 58 -8.47 2.46 8.07
CA ARG A 58 -7.91 2.50 6.72
C ARG A 58 -6.75 1.53 6.63
N MET A 59 -6.47 1.06 5.42
CA MET A 59 -5.28 0.24 5.17
C MET A 59 -4.73 0.57 3.79
N PRO A 60 -3.44 0.29 3.54
CA PRO A 60 -2.87 0.56 2.23
C PRO A 60 -3.47 -0.34 1.17
N VAL A 61 -3.57 0.19 -0.04
CA VAL A 61 -3.93 -0.61 -1.21
C VAL A 61 -2.70 -1.41 -1.63
N ILE A 62 -2.89 -2.71 -1.83
CA ILE A 62 -1.83 -3.62 -2.29
C ILE A 62 -2.10 -3.93 -3.76
N ILE A 63 -1.08 -3.81 -4.59
CA ILE A 63 -1.19 -4.13 -6.00
C ILE A 63 -1.15 -5.65 -6.14
N PRO A 64 -2.16 -6.27 -6.78
CA PRO A 64 -2.15 -7.72 -6.96
C PRO A 64 -0.92 -8.18 -7.74
N ALA A 65 -0.40 -9.34 -7.36
CA ALA A 65 0.76 -9.91 -8.03
C ALA A 65 0.50 -10.07 -9.53
N GLY A 66 1.46 -9.62 -10.33
CA GLY A 66 1.34 -9.68 -11.78
C GLY A 66 0.73 -8.44 -12.42
N LEU A 67 0.20 -7.51 -11.63
CA LEU A 67 -0.42 -6.30 -12.16
C LEU A 67 0.40 -5.04 -11.91
N GLU A 68 1.65 -5.18 -11.49
CA GLU A 68 2.52 -4.05 -11.17
C GLU A 68 2.74 -3.15 -12.39
N GLU A 69 2.95 -3.76 -13.55
CA GLU A 69 3.17 -2.99 -14.77
C GLU A 69 1.92 -2.22 -15.19
N VAL A 70 0.74 -2.80 -14.97
CA VAL A 70 -0.52 -2.13 -15.27
C VAL A 70 -0.65 -0.89 -14.41
N TRP A 71 -0.26 -0.98 -13.15
CA TRP A 71 -0.30 0.17 -12.23
C TRP A 71 0.64 1.28 -12.67
N LEU A 72 1.84 0.91 -13.15
CA LEU A 72 2.86 1.88 -13.53
C LEU A 72 2.65 2.49 -14.92
N GLU A 73 1.80 1.88 -15.75
CA GLU A 73 1.61 2.35 -17.11
C GLU A 73 0.85 3.68 -17.14
N PRO A 74 1.37 4.70 -17.85
CA PRO A 74 0.62 5.93 -18.02
C PRO A 74 -0.61 5.66 -18.90
N GLY A 75 -1.74 6.22 -18.54
CA GLY A 75 -2.95 5.87 -19.24
C GLY A 75 -4.03 6.93 -19.26
N ASP A 76 -5.05 6.66 -20.05
CA ASP A 76 -6.23 7.50 -20.19
C ASP A 76 -7.36 7.03 -19.29
N GLY A 77 -8.59 7.44 -19.59
CA GLY A 77 -9.76 7.06 -18.81
C GLY A 77 -10.06 5.56 -18.83
N HIS A 78 -9.72 4.84 -19.91
CA HIS A 78 -9.89 3.39 -19.96
C HIS A 78 -8.90 2.70 -19.03
N HIS A 79 -7.67 3.18 -19.01
CA HIS A 79 -6.65 2.65 -18.13
C HIS A 79 -7.05 2.88 -16.67
N ARG A 80 -7.58 4.05 -16.37
CA ARG A 80 -8.04 4.37 -15.01
C ARG A 80 -9.10 3.37 -14.54
N ARG A 81 -10.04 3.00 -15.42
CA ARG A 81 -11.06 2.02 -15.08
C ARG A 81 -10.46 0.65 -14.78
N ALA A 82 -9.38 0.29 -15.47
CA ALA A 82 -8.69 -0.96 -15.20
C ALA A 82 -8.03 -0.97 -13.82
N LEU A 83 -7.66 0.20 -13.30
CA LEU A 83 -7.05 0.31 -11.98
C LEU A 83 -8.05 0.32 -10.83
N GLU A 84 -9.29 0.74 -11.08
CA GLU A 84 -10.29 0.84 -10.01
C GLU A 84 -10.50 -0.43 -9.19
N PRO A 85 -10.57 -1.63 -9.80
CA PRO A 85 -10.71 -2.84 -8.99
C PRO A 85 -9.55 -3.10 -8.05
N MET A 86 -8.36 -2.56 -8.35
CA MET A 86 -7.20 -2.72 -7.49
C MET A 86 -7.31 -1.89 -6.22
N LEU A 87 -8.20 -0.90 -6.19
CA LEU A 87 -8.39 -0.04 -5.02
C LEU A 87 -9.29 -0.67 -3.97
N GLU A 88 -9.88 -1.82 -4.26
CA GLU A 88 -10.72 -2.53 -3.30
C GLU A 88 -9.86 -3.19 -2.23
N PRO A 89 -10.41 -3.44 -1.03
CA PRO A 89 -9.67 -4.13 0.01
C PRO A 89 -9.20 -5.51 -0.46
N TRP A 90 -7.93 -5.80 -0.20
CA TRP A 90 -7.38 -7.12 -0.48
C TRP A 90 -7.86 -8.12 0.57
N SER A 91 -7.86 -9.42 0.21
CA SER A 91 -8.23 -10.47 1.15
C SER A 91 -7.20 -10.60 2.26
N SER A 92 -7.66 -10.79 3.48
CA SER A 92 -6.76 -11.05 4.60
C SER A 92 -6.17 -12.46 4.58
N HIS A 93 -6.64 -13.32 3.68
CA HIS A 93 -6.12 -14.68 3.57
C HIS A 93 -4.63 -14.65 3.21
N GLY A 94 -3.83 -15.39 3.95
CA GLY A 94 -2.38 -15.42 3.71
C GLY A 94 -1.61 -14.26 4.34
N TRP A 95 -2.26 -13.46 5.16
CA TRP A 95 -1.62 -12.37 5.89
C TRP A 95 -1.68 -12.62 7.39
N GLN A 96 -0.72 -12.09 8.10
CA GLN A 96 -0.68 -12.20 9.55
C GLN A 96 -0.43 -10.84 10.19
N CYS A 97 -0.88 -10.71 11.41
CA CYS A 97 -0.67 -9.55 12.24
C CYS A 97 0.01 -10.02 13.52
N ARG A 98 1.07 -9.36 13.91
CA ARG A 98 1.73 -9.66 15.17
C ARG A 98 2.24 -8.37 15.79
N ARG A 99 2.42 -8.40 17.09
CA ARG A 99 2.98 -7.28 17.78
C ARG A 99 4.36 -7.02 17.27
N GLY A 100 4.60 -5.80 16.86
CA GLY A 100 5.88 -5.40 16.36
C GLY A 100 6.96 -5.51 17.40
N GLY A 101 8.10 -4.94 17.06
CA GLY A 101 9.30 -5.11 17.84
C GLY A 101 9.22 -4.93 19.33
N GLN A 102 8.11 -4.49 19.83
CA GLN A 102 7.99 -4.31 21.24
C GLN A 102 8.30 -5.54 22.03
N LEU A 103 8.08 -6.68 21.39
CA LEU A 103 8.30 -7.80 22.11
C LEU A 103 9.71 -8.00 22.36
N ASN A 104 10.50 -7.38 21.63
CA ASN A 104 11.86 -7.69 21.80
C ASN A 104 12.41 -6.94 22.91
N LEU A 105 11.61 -6.30 23.51
CA LEU A 105 12.12 -5.48 24.35
C LEU A 105 12.20 -5.89 25.57
N PHE A 106 12.18 -6.49 25.76
CA PHE A 106 12.26 -6.67 26.91
C PHE A 106 12.20 -7.61 27.28
#